data_a84773ae29923ae12332d9ceb9e736a8
#
_entry.id   a84773ae29923ae12332d9ceb9e736a8
#
_cell.length_a   1.000
_cell.length_b   1.000
_cell.length_c   1.000
_cell.angle_alpha   90.00
_cell.angle_beta   90.00
_cell.angle_gamma   90.00
#
_symmetry.space_group_name_H-M   'P 1'
#
loop_
_entity.id
_entity.type
_entity.pdbx_description
1 polymer ?
#
loop_
_entity_poly.entity_id
_entity_poly.type
_entity_poly.pdbx_seq_one_letter_code
_entity_poly.pdbx_strand_id
1 'polypeptide(L)'
;MLVRGKHVVVTGGANGIGRALCLRFHAGGARAVTVADIEIDRARSVASEVKGLAIEVDCAVGESVESMIEKAERENGPIDLFCANAGIFTPGGEALDFAEWERTLNINVMAHVHAARVLIPKMLARGGGYWLTTASAAGLLSQIGSAPYAVSKHAAVAFAEWLSITYGDRGLKVSCLCPQGVRTRMLLGEDGDRESFLRDGSVSAEEVAEAVVLGLDAEHFLILPHPEVLEYFGRKATDYDRWIRGMRRLQSKTEPAERK
;
A
#
# COMPACT_ATOMS: atom_id res chain seq x y z
N MET A 1 16.29 -6.04 -4.58
CA MET A 1 16.16 -7.36 -3.87
C MET A 1 15.46 -8.36 -4.78
N LEU A 2 16.06 -9.49 -5.06
CA LEU A 2 15.38 -10.60 -5.74
C LEU A 2 14.50 -11.37 -4.74
N VAL A 3 13.24 -11.60 -5.11
CA VAL A 3 12.27 -12.32 -4.26
C VAL A 3 12.50 -13.85 -4.23
N ARG A 4 13.34 -14.37 -5.12
CA ARG A 4 13.66 -15.79 -5.19
C ARG A 4 14.20 -16.32 -3.86
N GLY A 5 13.60 -17.39 -3.36
CA GLY A 5 13.98 -18.04 -2.11
C GLY A 5 13.56 -17.28 -0.84
N LYS A 6 12.78 -16.20 -0.95
CA LYS A 6 12.36 -15.33 0.16
C LYS A 6 10.99 -15.70 0.69
N HIS A 7 10.78 -15.50 2.00
CA HIS A 7 9.45 -15.50 2.60
C HIS A 7 8.87 -14.10 2.51
N VAL A 8 7.74 -13.98 1.82
CA VAL A 8 7.03 -12.72 1.59
C VAL A 8 5.68 -12.74 2.29
N VAL A 9 5.35 -11.69 3.00
CA VAL A 9 4.02 -11.47 3.59
C VAL A 9 3.37 -10.26 2.92
N VAL A 10 2.10 -10.40 2.49
CA VAL A 10 1.33 -9.31 1.87
C VAL A 10 0.04 -9.11 2.65
N THR A 11 -0.13 -7.96 3.29
CA THR A 11 -1.41 -7.56 3.89
C THR A 11 -2.35 -7.00 2.84
N GLY A 12 -3.67 -7.25 2.95
CA GLY A 12 -4.61 -6.95 1.87
C GLY A 12 -4.34 -7.81 0.62
N GLY A 13 -3.87 -9.05 0.83
CA GLY A 13 -3.40 -9.95 -0.23
C GLY A 13 -4.51 -10.64 -1.01
N ALA A 14 -5.76 -10.54 -0.59
CA ALA A 14 -6.89 -11.22 -1.21
C ALA A 14 -7.38 -10.56 -2.51
N ASN A 15 -7.10 -9.27 -2.71
CA ASN A 15 -7.66 -8.48 -3.81
C ASN A 15 -6.65 -7.51 -4.43
N GLY A 16 -6.99 -7.00 -5.62
CA GLY A 16 -6.33 -5.86 -6.27
C GLY A 16 -4.80 -5.98 -6.33
N ILE A 17 -4.12 -4.92 -5.91
CA ILE A 17 -2.64 -4.86 -5.90
C ILE A 17 -2.05 -5.99 -5.04
N GLY A 18 -2.61 -6.25 -3.85
CA GLY A 18 -2.11 -7.27 -2.95
C GLY A 18 -2.15 -8.68 -3.58
N ARG A 19 -3.27 -9.04 -4.23
CA ARG A 19 -3.38 -10.30 -4.98
C ARG A 19 -2.33 -10.38 -6.10
N ALA A 20 -2.22 -9.33 -6.90
CA ALA A 20 -1.25 -9.29 -8.00
C ALA A 20 0.19 -9.42 -7.49
N LEU A 21 0.54 -8.80 -6.35
CA LEU A 21 1.83 -8.97 -5.69
C LEU A 21 2.07 -10.42 -5.26
N CYS A 22 1.08 -11.07 -4.62
CA CYS A 22 1.20 -12.49 -4.22
C CYS A 22 1.51 -13.39 -5.42
N LEU A 23 0.76 -13.26 -6.50
CA LEU A 23 0.95 -14.03 -7.72
C LEU A 23 2.33 -13.76 -8.36
N ARG A 24 2.70 -12.48 -8.44
CA ARG A 24 3.97 -12.08 -9.07
C ARG A 24 5.19 -12.53 -8.27
N PHE A 25 5.12 -12.49 -6.93
CA PHE A 25 6.20 -12.97 -6.07
C PHE A 25 6.33 -14.49 -6.14
N HIS A 26 5.21 -15.23 -6.17
CA HIS A 26 5.23 -16.67 -6.39
C HIS A 26 5.90 -17.01 -7.75
N ALA A 27 5.49 -16.37 -8.84
CA ALA A 27 6.09 -16.53 -10.16
C ALA A 27 7.58 -16.14 -10.18
N GLY A 28 8.00 -15.20 -9.33
CA GLY A 28 9.39 -14.80 -9.12
C GLY A 28 10.23 -15.80 -8.31
N GLY A 29 9.62 -16.91 -7.84
CA GLY A 29 10.30 -17.97 -7.09
C GLY A 29 10.46 -17.66 -5.61
N ALA A 30 9.57 -16.86 -5.01
CA ALA A 30 9.50 -16.73 -3.55
C ALA A 30 9.38 -18.12 -2.91
N ARG A 31 10.11 -18.36 -1.81
CA ARG A 31 10.09 -19.64 -1.08
C ARG A 31 8.74 -19.87 -0.41
N ALA A 32 8.17 -18.82 0.12
CA ALA A 32 6.84 -18.81 0.72
C ALA A 32 6.16 -17.46 0.49
N VAL A 33 4.85 -17.49 0.22
CA VAL A 33 3.99 -16.32 0.13
C VAL A 33 2.89 -16.45 1.17
N THR A 34 2.82 -15.52 2.11
CA THR A 34 1.73 -15.42 3.08
C THR A 34 0.75 -14.35 2.61
N VAL A 35 -0.48 -14.78 2.37
CA VAL A 35 -1.62 -13.95 1.96
C VAL A 35 -2.42 -13.59 3.21
N ALA A 36 -2.27 -12.37 3.70
CA ALA A 36 -2.92 -11.90 4.92
C ALA A 36 -4.05 -10.91 4.56
N ASP A 37 -5.27 -11.21 4.96
CA ASP A 37 -6.44 -10.38 4.63
C ASP A 37 -7.57 -10.60 5.65
N ILE A 38 -8.48 -9.64 5.77
CA ILE A 38 -9.71 -9.78 6.56
C ILE A 38 -10.73 -10.70 5.84
N GLU A 39 -10.70 -10.72 4.51
CA GLU A 39 -11.53 -11.60 3.67
C GLU A 39 -10.87 -12.98 3.54
N ILE A 40 -10.87 -13.78 4.62
CA ILE A 40 -10.11 -15.02 4.71
C ILE A 40 -10.41 -16.02 3.59
N ASP A 41 -11.65 -16.13 3.13
CA ASP A 41 -12.00 -17.09 2.07
C ASP A 41 -11.39 -16.70 0.72
N ARG A 42 -11.34 -15.41 0.41
CA ARG A 42 -10.61 -14.90 -0.75
C ARG A 42 -9.11 -15.06 -0.59
N ALA A 43 -8.58 -14.81 0.62
CA ALA A 43 -7.16 -15.05 0.91
C ALA A 43 -6.79 -16.52 0.72
N ARG A 44 -7.64 -17.47 1.11
CA ARG A 44 -7.45 -18.92 0.87
C ARG A 44 -7.43 -19.25 -0.62
N SER A 45 -8.29 -18.63 -1.42
CA SER A 45 -8.29 -18.80 -2.88
C SER A 45 -6.94 -18.38 -3.48
N VAL A 46 -6.47 -17.18 -3.15
CA VAL A 46 -5.16 -16.67 -3.62
C VAL A 46 -4.00 -17.51 -3.10
N ALA A 47 -4.04 -17.91 -1.82
CA ALA A 47 -3.03 -18.77 -1.23
C ALA A 47 -2.95 -20.14 -1.93
N SER A 48 -4.08 -20.70 -2.36
CA SER A 48 -4.10 -21.93 -3.16
C SER A 48 -3.40 -21.75 -4.52
N GLU A 49 -3.64 -20.61 -5.20
CA GLU A 49 -3.00 -20.32 -6.49
C GLU A 49 -1.46 -20.22 -6.36
N VAL A 50 -0.97 -19.64 -5.25
CA VAL A 50 0.46 -19.44 -5.00
C VAL A 50 1.09 -20.53 -4.13
N LYS A 51 0.36 -21.59 -3.79
CA LYS A 51 0.78 -22.66 -2.86
C LYS A 51 1.34 -22.08 -1.55
N GLY A 52 0.70 -21.01 -1.09
CA GLY A 52 1.10 -20.21 0.07
C GLY A 52 0.22 -20.44 1.29
N LEU A 53 0.38 -19.57 2.27
CA LEU A 53 -0.35 -19.58 3.54
C LEU A 53 -1.37 -18.43 3.57
N ALA A 54 -2.64 -18.74 3.86
CA ALA A 54 -3.66 -17.73 4.14
C ALA A 54 -3.75 -17.47 5.64
N ILE A 55 -3.75 -16.20 6.04
CA ILE A 55 -3.97 -15.78 7.44
C ILE A 55 -5.04 -14.68 7.47
N GLU A 56 -6.04 -14.89 8.33
CA GLU A 56 -7.00 -13.84 8.64
C GLU A 56 -6.34 -12.76 9.50
N VAL A 57 -6.51 -11.49 9.12
CA VAL A 57 -5.98 -10.34 9.86
C VAL A 57 -6.89 -9.14 9.72
N ASP A 58 -7.29 -8.55 10.83
CA ASP A 58 -7.82 -7.19 10.86
C ASP A 58 -6.65 -6.21 11.10
N CYS A 59 -6.27 -5.51 10.04
CA CYS A 59 -5.18 -4.55 10.10
C CYS A 59 -5.48 -3.31 10.98
N ALA A 60 -6.74 -3.05 11.34
CA ALA A 60 -7.08 -2.00 12.29
C ALA A 60 -6.72 -2.36 13.74
N VAL A 61 -6.46 -3.63 14.03
CA VAL A 61 -6.23 -4.18 15.38
C VAL A 61 -4.78 -4.63 15.52
N GLY A 62 -4.02 -3.96 16.40
CA GLY A 62 -2.59 -4.21 16.58
C GLY A 62 -2.28 -5.66 16.98
N GLU A 63 -3.04 -6.24 17.90
CA GLU A 63 -2.88 -7.64 18.33
C GLU A 63 -3.12 -8.65 17.20
N SER A 64 -4.06 -8.33 16.28
CA SER A 64 -4.30 -9.14 15.10
C SER A 64 -3.10 -9.13 14.15
N VAL A 65 -2.49 -7.96 13.95
CA VAL A 65 -1.27 -7.80 13.14
C VAL A 65 -0.09 -8.57 13.76
N GLU A 66 0.10 -8.47 15.06
CA GLU A 66 1.16 -9.18 15.80
C GLU A 66 1.00 -10.71 15.66
N SER A 67 -0.20 -11.22 15.96
CA SER A 67 -0.54 -12.64 15.83
C SER A 67 -0.34 -13.18 14.42
N MET A 68 -0.70 -12.39 13.40
CA MET A 68 -0.48 -12.73 11.99
C MET A 68 1.00 -12.89 11.67
N ILE A 69 1.84 -11.95 12.13
CA ILE A 69 3.29 -12.00 11.92
C ILE A 69 3.90 -13.23 12.60
N GLU A 70 3.54 -13.48 13.86
CA GLU A 70 4.03 -14.65 14.60
C GLU A 70 3.64 -15.97 13.94
N LYS A 71 2.39 -16.06 13.47
CA LYS A 71 1.92 -17.25 12.74
C LYS A 71 2.67 -17.42 11.42
N ALA A 72 2.86 -16.35 10.65
CA ALA A 72 3.60 -16.39 9.39
C ALA A 72 5.05 -16.89 9.60
N GLU A 73 5.74 -16.35 10.62
CA GLU A 73 7.11 -16.76 10.92
C GLU A 73 7.21 -18.18 11.48
N ARG A 74 6.23 -18.64 12.26
CA ARG A 74 6.19 -20.01 12.78
C ARG A 74 6.03 -21.04 11.67
N GLU A 75 5.19 -20.75 10.67
CA GLU A 75 4.90 -21.68 9.58
C GLU A 75 5.97 -21.67 8.48
N ASN A 76 6.50 -20.50 8.13
CA ASN A 76 7.35 -20.30 6.96
C ASN A 76 8.76 -19.77 7.30
N GLY A 77 9.10 -19.64 8.61
CA GLY A 77 10.36 -19.05 9.04
C GLY A 77 10.39 -17.51 8.86
N PRO A 78 11.54 -16.90 9.12
CA PRO A 78 11.68 -15.45 9.13
C PRO A 78 11.14 -14.76 7.88
N ILE A 79 10.44 -13.64 8.08
CA ILE A 79 9.87 -12.82 6.98
C ILE A 79 10.97 -11.98 6.37
N ASP A 80 11.34 -12.25 5.12
CA ASP A 80 12.35 -11.49 4.37
C ASP A 80 11.82 -10.19 3.79
N LEU A 81 10.57 -10.19 3.26
CA LEU A 81 9.88 -9.06 2.69
C LEU A 81 8.49 -8.93 3.33
N PHE A 82 8.21 -7.79 3.92
CA PHE A 82 6.88 -7.44 4.40
C PHE A 82 6.26 -6.35 3.55
N CYS A 83 5.10 -6.65 2.94
CA CYS A 83 4.32 -5.71 2.15
C CYS A 83 3.15 -5.19 2.98
N ALA A 84 3.31 -4.01 3.57
CA ALA A 84 2.26 -3.25 4.23
C ALA A 84 1.35 -2.64 3.16
N ASN A 85 0.42 -3.46 2.62
CA ASN A 85 -0.37 -3.10 1.45
C ASN A 85 -1.86 -2.90 1.76
N ALA A 86 -2.39 -3.47 2.85
CA ALA A 86 -3.78 -3.26 3.26
C ALA A 86 -4.12 -1.77 3.33
N GLY A 87 -5.28 -1.40 2.82
CA GLY A 87 -5.73 -0.01 2.84
C GLY A 87 -7.16 0.13 2.36
N ILE A 88 -7.82 1.18 2.81
CA ILE A 88 -9.18 1.54 2.43
C ILE A 88 -9.25 2.97 1.90
N PHE A 89 -10.29 3.24 1.12
CA PHE A 89 -10.66 4.56 0.64
C PHE A 89 -11.99 4.96 1.26
N THR A 90 -12.01 6.04 2.02
CA THR A 90 -13.21 6.58 2.66
C THR A 90 -13.52 7.95 2.05
N PRO A 91 -14.58 8.10 1.24
CA PRO A 91 -14.93 9.39 0.66
C PRO A 91 -15.47 10.35 1.73
N GLY A 92 -15.19 11.64 1.59
CA GLY A 92 -15.70 12.70 2.45
C GLY A 92 -14.60 13.60 3.00
N GLY A 93 -15.02 14.56 3.82
CA GLY A 93 -14.17 15.63 4.37
C GLY A 93 -14.17 15.69 5.89
N GLU A 94 -14.08 16.92 6.41
CA GLU A 94 -14.04 17.23 7.85
C GLU A 94 -15.34 16.88 8.58
N ALA A 95 -16.46 16.82 7.84
CA ALA A 95 -17.79 16.50 8.40
C ALA A 95 -18.03 14.99 8.57
N LEU A 96 -17.10 14.13 8.16
CA LEU A 96 -17.19 12.69 8.39
C LEU A 96 -17.17 12.37 9.88
N ASP A 97 -17.86 11.29 10.25
CA ASP A 97 -17.81 10.76 11.60
C ASP A 97 -16.36 10.42 12.01
N PHE A 98 -16.01 10.73 13.24
CA PHE A 98 -14.67 10.43 13.76
C PHE A 98 -14.32 8.94 13.66
N ALA A 99 -15.29 8.05 13.80
CA ALA A 99 -15.07 6.62 13.63
C ALA A 99 -14.54 6.25 12.23
N GLU A 100 -15.00 6.93 11.17
CA GLU A 100 -14.51 6.71 9.81
C GLU A 100 -13.09 7.26 9.62
N TRP A 101 -12.75 8.39 10.26
CA TRP A 101 -11.40 8.91 10.31
C TRP A 101 -10.47 7.94 11.03
N GLU A 102 -10.83 7.49 12.23
CA GLU A 102 -10.06 6.54 13.03
C GLU A 102 -9.85 5.23 12.28
N ARG A 103 -10.92 4.67 11.69
CA ARG A 103 -10.83 3.45 10.91
C ARG A 103 -9.85 3.59 9.74
N THR A 104 -9.91 4.71 9.00
CA THR A 104 -9.01 4.97 7.88
C THR A 104 -7.56 5.10 8.34
N LEU A 105 -7.30 5.83 9.43
CA LEU A 105 -5.97 5.97 10.00
C LEU A 105 -5.43 4.67 10.56
N ASN A 106 -6.28 3.89 11.26
CA ASN A 106 -5.87 2.61 11.83
C ASN A 106 -5.43 1.63 10.74
N ILE A 107 -6.19 1.52 9.64
CA ILE A 107 -5.85 0.59 8.56
C ILE A 107 -4.69 1.13 7.69
N ASN A 108 -4.74 2.39 7.27
CA ASN A 108 -3.79 2.92 6.29
C ASN A 108 -2.44 3.35 6.90
N VAL A 109 -2.37 3.53 8.23
CA VAL A 109 -1.18 4.06 8.93
C VAL A 109 -0.80 3.19 10.12
N MET A 110 -1.70 3.03 11.11
CA MET A 110 -1.33 2.36 12.37
C MET A 110 -1.03 0.87 12.16
N ALA A 111 -1.64 0.21 11.19
CA ALA A 111 -1.27 -1.14 10.76
C ALA A 111 0.23 -1.25 10.42
N HIS A 112 0.77 -0.26 9.71
CA HIS A 112 2.20 -0.21 9.39
C HIS A 112 3.06 -0.05 10.67
N VAL A 113 2.61 0.80 11.60
CA VAL A 113 3.31 1.01 12.89
C VAL A 113 3.29 -0.26 13.73
N HIS A 114 2.14 -0.95 13.85
CA HIS A 114 2.03 -2.20 14.58
C HIS A 114 2.94 -3.28 14.00
N ALA A 115 2.92 -3.48 12.68
CA ALA A 115 3.80 -4.45 12.04
C ALA A 115 5.29 -4.10 12.20
N ALA A 116 5.66 -2.81 12.05
CA ALA A 116 7.04 -2.36 12.19
C ALA A 116 7.58 -2.58 13.61
N ARG A 117 6.78 -2.34 14.65
CA ARG A 117 7.16 -2.59 16.06
C ARG A 117 7.58 -4.03 16.30
N VAL A 118 6.93 -4.99 15.65
CA VAL A 118 7.21 -6.43 15.81
C VAL A 118 8.36 -6.86 14.90
N LEU A 119 8.33 -6.45 13.62
CA LEU A 119 9.24 -7.00 12.61
C LEU A 119 10.60 -6.33 12.56
N ILE A 120 10.68 -5.01 12.72
CA ILE A 120 11.96 -4.30 12.55
C ILE A 120 13.02 -4.77 13.52
N PRO A 121 12.75 -4.93 14.83
CA PRO A 121 13.75 -5.49 15.74
C PRO A 121 14.25 -6.88 15.31
N LYS A 122 13.34 -7.75 14.85
CA LYS A 122 13.67 -9.10 14.37
C LYS A 122 14.50 -9.06 13.07
N MET A 123 14.14 -8.17 12.13
CA MET A 123 14.88 -7.97 10.88
C MET A 123 16.29 -7.47 11.15
N LEU A 124 16.46 -6.47 12.01
CA LEU A 124 17.76 -5.90 12.36
C LEU A 124 18.64 -6.92 13.10
N ALA A 125 18.07 -7.73 13.98
CA ALA A 125 18.82 -8.75 14.73
C ALA A 125 19.44 -9.84 13.82
N ARG A 126 18.88 -10.07 12.61
CA ARG A 126 19.40 -11.02 11.62
C ARG A 126 20.13 -10.35 10.46
N GLY A 127 20.53 -9.07 10.59
CA GLY A 127 21.31 -8.34 9.60
C GLY A 127 20.50 -7.60 8.55
N GLY A 128 19.17 -7.53 8.69
CA GLY A 128 18.31 -6.74 7.81
C GLY A 128 17.06 -7.46 7.31
N GLY A 129 16.31 -6.76 6.47
CA GLY A 129 15.09 -7.21 5.83
C GLY A 129 14.58 -6.19 4.83
N TYR A 130 13.46 -6.45 4.22
CA TYR A 130 12.85 -5.53 3.27
C TYR A 130 11.44 -5.16 3.68
N TRP A 131 11.13 -3.86 3.62
CA TRP A 131 9.82 -3.29 3.90
C TRP A 131 9.27 -2.60 2.66
N LEU A 132 8.07 -2.97 2.21
CA LEU A 132 7.34 -2.29 1.16
C LEU A 132 6.08 -1.67 1.74
N THR A 133 5.93 -0.35 1.63
CA THR A 133 4.69 0.36 1.95
C THR A 133 3.90 0.63 0.67
N THR A 134 2.63 0.22 0.62
CA THR A 134 1.70 0.69 -0.42
C THR A 134 1.01 1.97 0.05
N ALA A 135 1.59 3.11 -0.31
CA ALA A 135 0.99 4.41 -0.10
C ALA A 135 0.01 4.76 -1.24
N SER A 136 0.24 5.85 -1.95
CA SER A 136 -0.53 6.31 -3.11
C SER A 136 0.13 7.58 -3.66
N ALA A 137 -0.11 7.92 -4.92
CA ALA A 137 0.13 9.27 -5.44
C ALA A 137 -0.57 10.34 -4.58
N ALA A 138 -1.69 10.00 -3.94
CA ALA A 138 -2.36 10.86 -2.97
C ALA A 138 -1.48 11.24 -1.77
N GLY A 139 -0.49 10.43 -1.42
CA GLY A 139 0.48 10.72 -0.36
C GLY A 139 1.57 11.71 -0.76
N LEU A 140 1.76 11.94 -2.05
CA LEU A 140 2.69 12.92 -2.60
C LEU A 140 1.97 14.20 -3.06
N LEU A 141 0.80 14.03 -3.64
CA LEU A 141 0.05 15.10 -4.32
C LEU A 141 -1.11 15.63 -3.45
N SER A 142 -2.14 14.93 -3.33
CA SER A 142 -3.35 15.02 -2.52
C SER A 142 -4.45 14.14 -3.15
N GLN A 143 -5.63 14.06 -2.52
CA GLN A 143 -6.79 13.35 -3.04
C GLN A 143 -8.03 14.26 -2.99
N ILE A 144 -8.66 14.46 -4.14
CA ILE A 144 -9.97 15.12 -4.24
C ILE A 144 -11.04 14.14 -3.74
N GLY A 145 -12.01 14.65 -2.97
CA GLY A 145 -13.16 13.89 -2.50
C GLY A 145 -12.90 12.97 -1.31
N SER A 146 -11.67 12.94 -0.76
CA SER A 146 -11.37 12.18 0.45
C SER A 146 -10.24 12.82 1.27
N ALA A 147 -10.60 13.52 2.33
CA ALA A 147 -9.63 14.09 3.27
C ALA A 147 -8.94 12.99 4.10
N PRO A 148 -9.64 12.00 4.72
CA PRO A 148 -8.98 10.97 5.52
C PRO A 148 -8.01 10.11 4.69
N TYR A 149 -8.33 9.84 3.42
CA TYR A 149 -7.41 9.11 2.55
C TYR A 149 -6.16 9.94 2.23
N ALA A 150 -6.32 11.22 1.85
CA ALA A 150 -5.18 12.10 1.58
C ALA A 150 -4.24 12.20 2.79
N VAL A 151 -4.78 12.44 3.99
CA VAL A 151 -4.02 12.52 5.23
C VAL A 151 -3.31 11.20 5.53
N SER A 152 -4.03 10.08 5.49
CA SER A 152 -3.46 8.77 5.80
C SER A 152 -2.35 8.37 4.82
N LYS A 153 -2.49 8.68 3.53
CA LYS A 153 -1.46 8.33 2.53
C LYS A 153 -0.21 9.23 2.62
N HIS A 154 -0.35 10.50 3.01
CA HIS A 154 0.79 11.33 3.36
C HIS A 154 1.53 10.79 4.60
N ALA A 155 0.78 10.38 5.63
CA ALA A 155 1.36 9.77 6.82
C ALA A 155 2.08 8.44 6.50
N ALA A 156 1.53 7.61 5.61
CA ALA A 156 2.17 6.37 5.18
C ALA A 156 3.50 6.61 4.44
N VAL A 157 3.56 7.63 3.56
CA VAL A 157 4.82 8.05 2.90
C VAL A 157 5.83 8.50 3.95
N ALA A 158 5.44 9.42 4.84
CA ALA A 158 6.32 9.96 5.87
C ALA A 158 6.85 8.85 6.81
N PHE A 159 6.02 7.86 7.14
CA PHE A 159 6.46 6.73 7.97
C PHE A 159 7.46 5.84 7.22
N ALA A 160 7.25 5.57 5.94
CA ALA A 160 8.20 4.83 5.11
C ALA A 160 9.55 5.56 4.98
N GLU A 161 9.53 6.89 4.77
CA GLU A 161 10.73 7.73 4.75
C GLU A 161 11.48 7.65 6.09
N TRP A 162 10.75 7.79 7.20
CA TRP A 162 11.33 7.71 8.54
C TRP A 162 12.02 6.36 8.80
N LEU A 163 11.38 5.24 8.40
CA LEU A 163 11.96 3.91 8.49
C LEU A 163 13.25 3.79 7.68
N SER A 164 13.25 4.29 6.44
CA SER A 164 14.40 4.27 5.54
C SER A 164 15.58 5.07 6.10
N ILE A 165 15.31 6.29 6.59
CA ILE A 165 16.31 7.19 7.18
C ILE A 165 16.89 6.58 8.47
N THR A 166 16.03 6.02 9.33
CA THR A 166 16.43 5.56 10.66
C THR A 166 17.18 4.24 10.64
N TYR A 167 16.80 3.32 9.75
CA TYR A 167 17.28 1.94 9.78
C TYR A 167 18.01 1.50 8.51
N GLY A 168 18.11 2.34 7.47
CA GLY A 168 18.72 2.01 6.21
C GLY A 168 20.16 1.52 6.35
N ASP A 169 20.99 2.25 7.07
CA ASP A 169 22.39 1.89 7.35
C ASP A 169 22.53 0.68 8.30
N ARG A 170 21.43 0.24 8.89
CA ARG A 170 21.38 -0.94 9.78
C ARG A 170 20.85 -2.18 9.06
N GLY A 171 20.71 -2.12 7.72
CA GLY A 171 20.33 -3.24 6.87
C GLY A 171 18.84 -3.36 6.54
N LEU A 172 17.98 -2.43 6.99
CA LEU A 172 16.58 -2.39 6.57
C LEU A 172 16.48 -1.68 5.22
N LYS A 173 16.04 -2.40 4.19
CA LYS A 173 15.68 -1.79 2.91
C LYS A 173 14.19 -1.39 2.93
N VAL A 174 13.87 -0.23 2.40
CA VAL A 174 12.50 0.29 2.38
C VAL A 174 12.15 0.81 1.00
N SER A 175 10.98 0.40 0.49
CA SER A 175 10.37 0.98 -0.70
C SER A 175 8.96 1.49 -0.38
N CYS A 176 8.57 2.55 -1.06
CA CYS A 176 7.26 3.18 -0.97
C CYS A 176 6.59 3.19 -2.35
N LEU A 177 5.59 2.36 -2.53
CA LEU A 177 4.78 2.27 -3.74
C LEU A 177 3.72 3.37 -3.72
N CYS A 178 3.74 4.26 -4.71
CA CYS A 178 2.82 5.39 -4.83
C CYS A 178 2.05 5.36 -6.17
N PRO A 179 1.10 4.43 -6.36
CA PRO A 179 0.31 4.34 -7.57
C PRO A 179 -0.74 5.48 -7.63
N GLN A 180 -1.15 5.84 -8.84
CA GLN A 180 -2.32 6.68 -9.11
C GLN A 180 -3.57 5.79 -9.28
N GLY A 181 -4.31 5.90 -10.38
CA GLY A 181 -5.46 5.04 -10.67
C GLY A 181 -5.04 3.60 -10.99
N VAL A 182 -5.54 2.62 -10.23
CA VAL A 182 -5.32 1.19 -10.52
C VAL A 182 -6.67 0.50 -10.66
N ARG A 183 -6.85 -0.26 -11.72
CA ARG A 183 -8.10 -1.00 -12.01
C ARG A 183 -8.34 -2.11 -10.99
N THR A 184 -8.87 -1.72 -9.84
CA THR A 184 -9.20 -2.59 -8.71
C THR A 184 -10.62 -2.26 -8.23
N ARG A 185 -11.17 -3.11 -7.36
CA ARG A 185 -12.45 -2.85 -6.69
C ARG A 185 -12.49 -1.48 -5.97
N MET A 186 -11.36 -1.04 -5.40
CA MET A 186 -11.26 0.27 -4.75
C MET A 186 -11.53 1.43 -5.71
N LEU A 187 -11.04 1.37 -6.95
CA LEU A 187 -11.29 2.41 -7.97
C LEU A 187 -12.61 2.23 -8.68
N LEU A 188 -12.93 1.00 -9.08
CA LEU A 188 -14.05 0.70 -9.98
C LEU A 188 -15.37 0.42 -9.26
N GLY A 189 -15.36 0.19 -7.93
CA GLY A 189 -16.52 -0.31 -7.18
C GLY A 189 -16.70 -1.81 -7.31
N GLU A 190 -17.69 -2.35 -6.62
CA GLU A 190 -18.02 -3.80 -6.67
C GLU A 190 -18.50 -4.22 -8.07
N ASP A 191 -19.31 -3.40 -8.71
CA ASP A 191 -19.92 -3.67 -10.02
C ASP A 191 -19.03 -3.22 -11.20
N GLY A 192 -17.90 -2.55 -10.92
CA GLY A 192 -16.95 -2.11 -11.94
C GLY A 192 -17.33 -0.82 -12.65
N ASP A 193 -18.38 -0.12 -12.24
CA ASP A 193 -18.98 1.04 -12.92
C ASP A 193 -18.78 2.37 -12.17
N ARG A 194 -18.14 2.38 -10.98
CA ARG A 194 -17.89 3.62 -10.23
C ARG A 194 -17.13 4.63 -11.11
N GLU A 195 -17.71 5.77 -11.34
CA GLU A 195 -17.04 6.87 -12.03
C GLU A 195 -15.93 7.49 -11.17
N SER A 196 -14.79 7.76 -11.80
CA SER A 196 -13.67 8.45 -11.19
C SER A 196 -12.81 9.10 -12.25
N PHE A 197 -12.35 10.31 -12.00
CA PHE A 197 -11.38 10.99 -12.87
C PHE A 197 -10.04 10.25 -12.99
N LEU A 198 -9.80 9.24 -12.15
CA LEU A 198 -8.62 8.39 -12.17
C LEU A 198 -8.79 7.15 -13.05
N ARG A 199 -9.95 6.93 -13.69
CA ARG A 199 -10.14 5.78 -14.60
C ARG A 199 -9.30 5.94 -15.86
N ASP A 200 -9.33 7.14 -16.43
CA ASP A 200 -8.49 7.47 -17.57
C ASP A 200 -7.03 7.49 -17.14
N GLY A 201 -6.18 6.72 -17.82
CA GLY A 201 -4.78 6.53 -17.44
C GLY A 201 -4.54 5.54 -16.31
N SER A 202 -5.57 4.82 -15.82
CA SER A 202 -5.38 3.78 -14.83
C SER A 202 -4.65 2.56 -15.41
N VAL A 203 -3.75 1.99 -14.61
CA VAL A 203 -3.02 0.75 -14.93
C VAL A 203 -3.67 -0.46 -14.27
N SER A 204 -3.31 -1.66 -14.70
CA SER A 204 -3.74 -2.91 -14.04
C SER A 204 -2.98 -3.15 -12.73
N ALA A 205 -3.52 -4.01 -11.88
CA ALA A 205 -2.82 -4.44 -10.68
C ALA A 205 -1.54 -5.25 -11.00
N GLU A 206 -1.54 -5.96 -12.12
CA GLU A 206 -0.40 -6.72 -12.63
C GLU A 206 0.73 -5.80 -13.09
N GLU A 207 0.43 -4.70 -13.78
CA GLU A 207 1.43 -3.68 -14.14
C GLU A 207 2.04 -3.03 -12.89
N VAL A 208 1.25 -2.79 -11.85
CA VAL A 208 1.75 -2.32 -10.55
C VAL A 208 2.67 -3.36 -9.91
N ALA A 209 2.30 -4.63 -9.90
CA ALA A 209 3.14 -5.69 -9.33
C ALA A 209 4.46 -5.84 -10.08
N GLU A 210 4.48 -5.66 -11.40
CA GLU A 210 5.71 -5.66 -12.19
C GLU A 210 6.60 -4.46 -11.82
N ALA A 211 6.04 -3.24 -11.73
CA ALA A 211 6.78 -2.06 -11.29
C ALA A 211 7.37 -2.25 -9.88
N VAL A 212 6.65 -2.93 -8.98
CA VAL A 212 7.15 -3.26 -7.64
C VAL A 212 8.36 -4.19 -7.73
N VAL A 213 8.30 -5.28 -8.50
CA VAL A 213 9.43 -6.22 -8.62
C VAL A 213 10.68 -5.51 -9.16
N LEU A 214 10.53 -4.67 -10.18
CA LEU A 214 11.62 -3.88 -10.72
C LEU A 214 12.20 -2.89 -9.70
N GLY A 215 11.33 -2.20 -8.95
CA GLY A 215 11.73 -1.26 -7.91
C GLY A 215 12.45 -1.94 -6.73
N LEU A 216 11.95 -3.12 -6.29
CA LEU A 216 12.61 -3.91 -5.25
C LEU A 216 13.97 -4.44 -5.70
N ASP A 217 14.11 -4.84 -6.97
CA ASP A 217 15.37 -5.33 -7.50
C ASP A 217 16.43 -4.22 -7.58
N ALA A 218 16.02 -3.02 -7.98
CA ALA A 218 16.86 -1.83 -8.00
C ALA A 218 17.03 -1.17 -6.61
N GLU A 219 16.34 -1.66 -5.57
CA GLU A 219 16.30 -1.07 -4.22
C GLU A 219 15.88 0.41 -4.22
N HIS A 220 15.00 0.81 -5.13
CA HIS A 220 14.49 2.17 -5.17
C HIS A 220 13.52 2.42 -4.01
N PHE A 221 13.70 3.56 -3.32
CA PHE A 221 12.76 3.97 -2.27
C PHE A 221 11.39 4.27 -2.88
N LEU A 222 11.30 5.12 -3.89
CA LEU A 222 10.02 5.54 -4.49
C LEU A 222 9.73 4.71 -5.74
N ILE A 223 8.61 3.98 -5.72
CA ILE A 223 8.12 3.18 -6.85
C ILE A 223 6.87 3.84 -7.41
N LEU A 224 6.95 4.30 -8.66
CA LEU A 224 5.89 5.03 -9.36
C LEU A 224 5.46 4.25 -10.61
N PRO A 225 4.36 3.46 -10.53
CA PRO A 225 3.77 2.82 -11.73
C PRO A 225 3.27 3.81 -12.77
N HIS A 226 3.02 5.06 -12.35
CA HIS A 226 2.61 6.18 -13.17
C HIS A 226 3.74 7.22 -13.17
N PRO A 227 4.60 7.24 -14.19
CA PRO A 227 5.81 8.10 -14.19
C PRO A 227 5.48 9.60 -14.10
N GLU A 228 4.33 10.03 -14.59
CA GLU A 228 3.86 11.43 -14.54
C GLU A 228 3.66 11.95 -13.11
N VAL A 229 3.48 11.05 -12.14
CA VAL A 229 3.36 11.44 -10.71
C VAL A 229 4.61 12.18 -10.24
N LEU A 230 5.79 11.78 -10.70
CA LEU A 230 7.03 12.47 -10.35
C LEU A 230 7.05 13.91 -10.89
N GLU A 231 6.57 14.12 -12.11
CA GLU A 231 6.46 15.46 -12.71
C GLU A 231 5.46 16.32 -11.92
N TYR A 232 4.31 15.76 -11.56
CA TYR A 232 3.29 16.48 -10.77
C TYR A 232 3.82 16.84 -9.39
N PHE A 233 4.57 15.97 -8.75
CA PHE A 233 5.20 16.22 -7.46
C PHE A 233 6.25 17.33 -7.55
N GLY A 234 7.08 17.33 -8.60
CA GLY A 234 8.01 18.42 -8.89
C GLY A 234 7.30 19.77 -9.09
N ARG A 235 6.20 19.80 -9.84
CA ARG A 235 5.37 21.00 -10.03
C ARG A 235 4.76 21.51 -8.72
N LYS A 236 4.31 20.59 -7.85
CA LYS A 236 3.79 20.93 -6.51
C LYS A 236 4.88 21.57 -5.65
N ALA A 237 6.08 21.01 -5.63
CA ALA A 237 7.18 21.51 -4.83
C ALA A 237 7.72 22.88 -5.32
N THR A 238 7.69 23.13 -6.64
CA THR A 238 8.23 24.35 -7.24
C THR A 238 7.32 25.56 -7.04
N ASP A 239 5.99 25.41 -7.13
CA ASP A 239 5.00 26.48 -6.94
C ASP A 239 3.73 25.92 -6.30
N TYR A 240 3.72 25.92 -4.98
CA TYR A 240 2.66 25.33 -4.17
C TYR A 240 1.32 26.05 -4.36
N ASP A 241 1.33 27.37 -4.46
CA ASP A 241 0.10 28.16 -4.65
C ASP A 241 -0.53 27.92 -6.03
N ARG A 242 0.30 27.84 -7.07
CA ARG A 242 -0.15 27.47 -8.41
C ARG A 242 -0.73 26.07 -8.42
N TRP A 243 -0.10 25.12 -7.72
CA TRP A 243 -0.58 23.76 -7.56
C TRP A 243 -1.97 23.73 -6.92
N ILE A 244 -2.15 24.40 -5.77
CA ILE A 244 -3.44 24.48 -5.07
C ILE A 244 -4.52 25.08 -5.96
N ARG A 245 -4.22 26.15 -6.70
CA ARG A 245 -5.17 26.71 -7.67
C ARG A 245 -5.54 25.73 -8.79
N GLY A 246 -4.59 24.91 -9.22
CA GLY A 246 -4.81 23.82 -10.17
C GLY A 246 -5.75 22.75 -9.63
N MET A 247 -5.51 22.29 -8.40
CA MET A 247 -6.34 21.29 -7.72
C MET A 247 -7.78 21.78 -7.48
N ARG A 248 -7.97 23.05 -7.13
CA ARG A 248 -9.32 23.66 -7.03
C ARG A 248 -10.08 23.59 -8.35
N ARG A 249 -9.41 23.90 -9.48
CA ARG A 249 -10.03 23.79 -10.82
C ARG A 249 -10.35 22.33 -11.19
N LEU A 250 -9.53 21.39 -10.79
CA LEU A 250 -9.79 19.97 -11.00
C LEU A 250 -11.00 19.53 -10.17
N GLN A 251 -11.06 19.89 -8.89
CA GLN A 251 -12.17 19.58 -8.00
C GLN A 251 -13.51 20.12 -8.57
N SER A 252 -13.54 21.37 -9.04
CA SER A 252 -14.76 21.96 -9.60
C SER A 252 -15.26 21.26 -10.87
N LYS A 253 -14.43 20.47 -11.55
CA LYS A 253 -14.81 19.66 -12.72
C LYS A 253 -15.28 18.25 -12.35
N THR A 254 -14.87 17.77 -11.20
CA THR A 254 -15.15 16.39 -10.75
C THR A 254 -16.30 16.31 -9.75
N GLU A 255 -16.67 17.41 -9.10
CA GLU A 255 -17.85 17.47 -8.25
C GLU A 255 -19.12 17.59 -9.11
N PRO A 256 -20.19 16.80 -8.84
CA PRO A 256 -21.49 17.03 -9.44
C PRO A 256 -22.00 18.44 -9.12
N ALA A 257 -22.68 19.06 -10.06
CA ALA A 257 -23.18 20.45 -9.97
C ALA A 257 -24.21 20.72 -8.83
N GLU A 258 -24.48 19.77 -7.97
CA GLU A 258 -25.56 19.79 -6.96
C GLU A 258 -25.11 20.15 -5.53
N ARG A 259 -23.89 20.63 -5.32
CA ARG A 259 -23.47 21.18 -4.00
C ARG A 259 -23.16 22.68 -4.10
N LYS A 260 -24.18 23.46 -4.51
CA LYS A 260 -24.21 24.91 -4.29
C LYS A 260 -25.35 25.27 -3.36
#